data_6a5039accd8e3700fa98ffbaa236f511
#
_entry.id   6a5039accd8e3700fa98ffbaa236f511
#
_cell.length_a   1.000
_cell.length_b   1.000
_cell.length_c   1.000
_cell.angle_alpha   90.00
_cell.angle_beta   90.00
_cell.angle_gamma   90.00
#
_symmetry.space_group_name_H-M   'P 1'
#
loop_
_entity.id
_entity.type
_entity.pdbx_description
1 polymer ?
#
loop_
_entity_poly.entity_id
_entity_poly.type
_entity_poly.pdbx_seq_one_letter_code
_entity_poly.pdbx_strand_id
1 'polypeptide(L)'
;MLTHIVFFKLKDRSPESVATTAQVLRNMEGKIDELLHLEVGVDVVHSERSYDIALVTKFESLDALQAYNVHPVHKKVIEHMMSVREASVSVDYEC
;
A
#
# COMPACT_ATOMS: atom_id res chain seq x y z
N MET A 1 16.31 -4.20 -8.87
CA MET A 1 15.02 -4.47 -8.21
C MET A 1 14.18 -3.19 -8.19
N LEU A 2 12.90 -3.30 -8.41
CA LEU A 2 11.98 -2.16 -8.42
C LEU A 2 11.33 -1.99 -7.05
N THR A 3 11.37 -0.76 -6.52
CA THR A 3 10.69 -0.40 -5.27
C THR A 3 9.49 0.49 -5.58
N HIS A 4 8.34 0.11 -5.08
CA HIS A 4 7.07 0.82 -5.24
C HIS A 4 6.63 1.31 -3.87
N ILE A 5 6.46 2.62 -3.72
CA ILE A 5 6.07 3.24 -2.46
C ILE A 5 4.78 4.02 -2.67
N VAL A 6 3.82 3.80 -1.79
CA VAL A 6 2.55 4.54 -1.80
C VAL A 6 2.27 5.07 -0.41
N PHE A 7 1.84 6.32 -0.33
CA PHE A 7 1.35 6.90 0.92
C PHE A 7 -0.16 7.11 0.79
N PHE A 8 -0.89 6.71 1.82
CA PHE A 8 -2.35 6.86 1.85
C PHE A 8 -2.77 7.81 2.97
N LYS A 9 -3.68 8.72 2.64
CA LYS A 9 -4.39 9.55 3.61
C LYS A 9 -5.82 9.06 3.64
N LEU A 10 -6.35 8.74 4.82
CA LEU A 10 -7.67 8.15 4.96
C LEU A 10 -8.72 9.22 5.24
N LYS A 11 -9.95 8.97 4.80
CA LYS A 11 -11.10 9.81 5.12
C LYS A 11 -11.36 9.80 6.63
N ASP A 12 -11.35 8.60 7.22
CA ASP A 12 -11.44 8.40 8.67
C ASP A 12 -10.04 8.12 9.18
N ARG A 13 -9.47 9.06 9.92
CA ARG A 13 -8.11 8.99 10.44
C ARG A 13 -8.05 8.47 11.88
N SER A 14 -9.14 7.84 12.36
CA SER A 14 -9.16 7.24 13.69
C SER A 14 -8.17 6.08 13.78
N PRO A 15 -7.64 5.79 14.99
CA PRO A 15 -6.74 4.65 15.16
C PRO A 15 -7.32 3.32 14.68
N GLU A 16 -8.60 3.11 14.87
CA GLU A 16 -9.29 1.87 14.43
C GLU A 16 -9.32 1.76 12.92
N SER A 17 -9.67 2.85 12.23
CA SER A 17 -9.71 2.88 10.77
C SER A 17 -8.33 2.64 10.18
N VAL A 18 -7.30 3.29 10.72
CA VAL A 18 -5.92 3.14 10.25
C VAL A 18 -5.44 1.71 10.48
N ALA A 19 -5.70 1.13 11.66
CA ALA A 19 -5.29 -0.24 11.97
C ALA A 19 -5.95 -1.26 11.05
N THR A 20 -7.25 -1.11 10.80
CA THR A 20 -8.01 -2.00 9.89
C THR A 20 -7.45 -1.92 8.47
N THR A 21 -7.21 -0.71 7.98
CA THR A 21 -6.67 -0.51 6.63
C THR A 21 -5.26 -1.07 6.49
N ALA A 22 -4.41 -0.84 7.49
CA ALA A 22 -3.06 -1.41 7.50
C ALA A 22 -3.10 -2.94 7.44
N GLN A 23 -4.05 -3.57 8.14
CA GLN A 23 -4.19 -5.02 8.12
C GLN A 23 -4.64 -5.53 6.76
N VAL A 24 -5.53 -4.81 6.08
CA VAL A 24 -5.93 -5.16 4.71
C VAL A 24 -4.71 -5.22 3.79
N LEU A 25 -3.83 -4.23 3.90
CA LEU A 25 -2.61 -4.18 3.10
C LEU A 25 -1.65 -5.32 3.48
N ARG A 26 -1.46 -5.57 4.78
CA ARG A 26 -0.58 -6.65 5.27
C ARG A 26 -1.04 -8.03 4.85
N ASN A 27 -2.33 -8.21 4.65
CA ASN A 27 -2.89 -9.50 4.26
C ASN A 27 -2.50 -9.94 2.84
N MET A 28 -1.89 -9.07 2.04
CA MET A 28 -1.36 -9.46 0.74
C MET A 28 -0.12 -10.34 0.83
N GLU A 29 0.56 -10.34 1.98
CA GLU A 29 1.80 -11.09 2.15
C GLU A 29 1.60 -12.58 1.90
N GLY A 30 2.46 -13.15 1.05
CA GLY A 30 2.43 -14.58 0.74
C GLY A 30 1.35 -14.99 -0.26
N LYS A 31 0.54 -14.05 -0.76
CA LYS A 31 -0.57 -14.36 -1.67
C LYS A 31 -0.32 -13.95 -3.11
N ILE A 32 0.77 -13.23 -3.38
CA ILE A 32 1.11 -12.72 -4.71
C ILE A 32 2.58 -13.06 -4.96
N ASP A 33 2.82 -13.94 -5.93
CA ASP A 33 4.18 -14.44 -6.19
C ASP A 33 5.15 -13.34 -6.62
N GLU A 34 4.67 -12.34 -7.38
CA GLU A 34 5.49 -11.24 -7.85
C GLU A 34 5.93 -10.29 -6.74
N LEU A 35 5.23 -10.30 -5.62
CA LEU A 35 5.50 -9.43 -4.48
C LEU A 35 6.61 -10.01 -3.62
N LEU A 36 7.84 -9.47 -3.75
CA LEU A 36 9.02 -9.99 -3.07
C LEU A 36 9.22 -9.42 -1.67
N HIS A 37 8.69 -8.22 -1.41
CA HIS A 37 8.80 -7.56 -0.12
C HIS A 37 7.57 -6.71 0.11
N LEU A 38 7.05 -6.76 1.32
CA LEU A 38 5.90 -5.98 1.75
C LEU A 38 6.18 -5.38 3.12
N GLU A 39 6.08 -4.05 3.21
CA GLU A 39 6.18 -3.35 4.47
C GLU A 39 5.03 -2.36 4.56
N VAL A 40 4.33 -2.36 5.68
CA VAL A 40 3.24 -1.42 5.94
C VAL A 40 3.58 -0.67 7.22
N GLY A 41 3.73 0.66 7.10
CA GLY A 41 4.01 1.52 8.24
C GLY A 41 2.83 2.42 8.54
N VAL A 42 2.58 2.64 9.83
CA VAL A 42 1.52 3.55 10.29
C VAL A 42 2.18 4.81 10.85
N ASP A 43 1.65 5.97 10.45
CA ASP A 43 2.18 7.26 10.90
C ASP A 43 2.06 7.40 12.42
N VAL A 44 3.08 7.98 13.03
CA VAL A 44 3.13 8.21 14.49
C VAL A 44 3.16 9.68 14.87
N VAL A 45 3.30 10.58 13.90
CA VAL A 45 3.39 12.03 14.15
C VAL A 45 2.01 12.67 14.17
N HIS A 46 1.11 12.24 13.28
CA HIS A 46 -0.26 12.73 13.18
C HIS A 46 -0.37 14.25 12.93
N SER A 47 0.57 14.80 12.14
CA SER A 47 0.52 16.21 11.79
C SER A 47 -0.48 16.45 10.65
N GLU A 48 -0.85 17.71 10.43
CA GLU A 48 -1.75 18.08 9.35
C GLU A 48 -1.22 17.65 7.98
N ARG A 49 0.10 17.69 7.79
CA ARG A 49 0.73 17.30 6.52
C ARG A 49 1.09 15.82 6.45
N SER A 50 0.91 15.05 7.52
CA SER A 50 1.21 13.62 7.52
C SER A 50 0.15 12.84 6.76
N TYR A 51 0.60 11.83 6.00
CA TYR A 51 -0.26 10.77 5.52
C TYR A 51 -0.36 9.71 6.61
N ASP A 52 -1.31 8.78 6.50
CA ASP A 52 -1.61 7.86 7.59
C ASP A 52 -0.86 6.54 7.49
N ILE A 53 -0.65 6.05 6.26
CA ILE A 53 -0.05 4.75 6.02
C ILE A 53 0.97 4.84 4.89
N ALA A 54 2.11 4.20 5.09
CA ALA A 54 3.11 3.99 4.04
C ALA A 54 3.11 2.52 3.66
N LEU A 55 3.05 2.26 2.35
CA LEU A 55 3.16 0.92 1.77
C LEU A 55 4.45 0.87 0.96
N VAL A 56 5.35 -0.05 1.31
CA VAL A 56 6.59 -0.26 0.58
C VAL A 56 6.58 -1.69 0.04
N THR A 57 6.66 -1.82 -1.28
CA THR A 57 6.69 -3.12 -1.95
C THR A 57 7.85 -3.19 -2.91
N LYS A 58 8.37 -4.41 -3.11
CA LYS A 58 9.50 -4.62 -4.04
C LYS A 58 9.18 -5.73 -5.02
N PHE A 59 9.63 -5.54 -6.23
CA PHE A 59 9.41 -6.45 -7.37
C PHE A 59 10.72 -6.64 -8.12
N GLU A 60 10.82 -7.74 -8.85
CA GLU A 60 12.00 -8.01 -9.65
C GLU A 60 12.16 -7.02 -10.81
N SER A 61 11.02 -6.60 -11.40
CA SER A 61 11.01 -5.77 -12.59
C SER A 61 9.72 -4.98 -12.71
N LEU A 62 9.66 -4.07 -13.68
CA LEU A 62 8.44 -3.34 -14.02
C LEU A 62 7.34 -4.30 -14.48
N ASP A 63 7.69 -5.35 -15.22
CA ASP A 63 6.72 -6.36 -15.65
C ASP A 63 6.08 -7.06 -14.45
N ALA A 64 6.87 -7.37 -13.42
CA ALA A 64 6.36 -7.96 -12.19
C ALA A 64 5.40 -7.02 -11.46
N LEU A 65 5.71 -5.72 -11.42
CA LEU A 65 4.81 -4.71 -10.85
C LEU A 65 3.49 -4.67 -11.62
N GLN A 66 3.53 -4.73 -12.95
CA GLN A 66 2.32 -4.71 -13.77
C GLN A 66 1.47 -5.97 -13.52
N ALA A 67 2.10 -7.14 -13.35
CA ALA A 67 1.40 -8.37 -12.99
C ALA A 67 0.72 -8.26 -11.62
N TYR A 68 1.40 -7.64 -10.66
CA TYR A 68 0.85 -7.34 -9.34
C TYR A 68 -0.38 -6.42 -9.44
N ASN A 69 -0.31 -5.39 -10.28
CA ASN A 69 -1.40 -4.44 -10.41
C ASN A 69 -2.71 -5.09 -10.87
N VAL A 70 -2.64 -6.13 -11.69
CA VAL A 70 -3.83 -6.84 -12.21
C VAL A 70 -4.15 -8.13 -11.45
N HIS A 71 -3.37 -8.47 -10.45
CA HIS A 71 -3.59 -9.68 -9.66
C HIS A 71 -4.91 -9.59 -8.89
N PRO A 72 -5.72 -10.67 -8.85
CA PRO A 72 -7.03 -10.64 -8.18
C PRO A 72 -6.96 -10.22 -6.71
N VAL A 73 -5.94 -10.64 -5.98
CA VAL A 73 -5.75 -10.25 -4.57
C VAL A 73 -5.54 -8.74 -4.46
N HIS A 74 -4.69 -8.16 -5.33
CA HIS A 74 -4.42 -6.74 -5.33
C HIS A 74 -5.64 -5.92 -5.78
N LYS A 75 -6.41 -6.44 -6.73
CA LYS A 75 -7.63 -5.74 -7.19
C LYS A 75 -8.64 -5.57 -6.06
N LYS A 76 -8.79 -6.56 -5.19
CA LYS A 76 -9.67 -6.46 -4.01
C LYS A 76 -9.15 -5.41 -3.03
N VAL A 77 -7.84 -5.34 -2.85
CA VAL A 77 -7.21 -4.31 -2.01
C VAL A 77 -7.45 -2.92 -2.59
N ILE A 78 -7.30 -2.77 -3.91
CA ILE A 78 -7.58 -1.49 -4.58
C ILE A 78 -9.02 -1.05 -4.33
N GLU A 79 -9.99 -1.95 -4.45
CA GLU A 79 -11.39 -1.64 -4.20
C GLU A 79 -11.59 -1.12 -2.77
N HIS A 80 -11.00 -1.80 -1.78
CA HIS A 80 -11.06 -1.35 -0.40
C HIS A 80 -10.44 0.03 -0.24
N MET A 81 -9.23 0.23 -0.78
CA MET A 81 -8.52 1.50 -0.66
C MET A 81 -9.27 2.65 -1.31
N MET A 82 -9.91 2.42 -2.46
CA MET A 82 -10.72 3.44 -3.12
C MET A 82 -11.91 3.88 -2.25
N SER A 83 -12.43 2.99 -1.42
CA SER A 83 -13.55 3.33 -0.54
C SER A 83 -13.13 4.11 0.71
N VAL A 84 -11.88 3.97 1.17
CA VAL A 84 -11.43 4.54 2.46
C VAL A 84 -10.42 5.67 2.32
N ARG A 85 -9.72 5.79 1.18
CA ARG A 85 -8.70 6.82 1.02
C ARG A 85 -9.29 8.16 0.64
N GLU A 86 -8.73 9.22 1.21
CA GLU A 86 -8.98 10.58 0.74
C GLU A 86 -8.00 10.94 -0.36
N ALA A 87 -6.73 10.55 -0.21
CA ALA A 87 -5.67 10.81 -1.16
C ALA A 87 -4.61 9.73 -1.12
N SER A 88 -3.90 9.56 -2.24
CA SER A 88 -2.72 8.71 -2.29
C SER A 88 -1.70 9.30 -3.25
N VAL A 89 -0.42 9.06 -2.96
CA VAL A 89 0.69 9.45 -3.82
C VAL A 89 1.66 8.28 -3.91
N SER A 90 2.38 8.20 -5.02
CA SER A 90 3.29 7.07 -5.22
C SER A 90 4.60 7.51 -5.87
N VAL A 91 5.64 6.73 -5.61
CA VAL A 91 6.93 6.82 -6.28
C VAL A 91 7.40 5.40 -6.58
N ASP A 92 7.87 5.19 -7.80
CA ASP A 92 8.42 3.92 -8.25
C ASP A 92 9.84 4.17 -8.75
N TYR A 93 10.80 3.40 -8.24
CA TYR A 93 12.18 3.56 -8.66
C TYR A 93 12.93 2.23 -8.63
N GLU A 94 14.00 2.18 -9.41
CA GLU A 94 14.90 1.03 -9.42
C GLU A 94 16.16 1.34 -8.63
N CYS A 95 16.66 0.35 -7.91
CA CYS A 95 17.93 0.49 -7.22
C CYS A 95 18.67 -0.85 -7.06
#